data_ad596b127ad1a1fe1faadd9090c0f138
#
_entry.id   ad596b127ad1a1fe1faadd9090c0f138
#
_cell.length_a   1.000
_cell.length_b   1.000
_cell.length_c   1.000
_cell.angle_alpha   90.00
_cell.angle_beta   90.00
_cell.angle_gamma   90.00
#
_symmetry.space_group_name_H-M   'P 1'
#
loop_
_entity.id
_entity.type
_entity.pdbx_description
1 polymer ?
#
loop_
_entity_poly.entity_id
_entity_poly.type
_entity_poly.pdbx_seq_one_letter_code
_entity_poly.pdbx_strand_id
1 'polypeptide(L)'
;MTDLVARAEQYARQHHKGQTRKGEAAEPYITHVHDVAFLVSSFGGDDVAVAGAWLHDVVEDCAPTLDDVIQEFGDEVAALVAEVTDDKALEKAERKARQVETAAKKSNRACLIKWADKTSNLRAIALSPPPWPEARKREYIAWA
;
A
#
# COMPACT_ATOMS: atom_id res chain seq x y z
N MET A 1 -0.15 -1.46 20.80
CA MET A 1 0.04 -0.52 19.67
C MET A 1 0.86 0.67 20.16
N THR A 2 1.95 0.98 19.47
CA THR A 2 2.79 2.13 19.83
C THR A 2 2.15 3.44 19.37
N ASP A 3 2.64 4.55 19.91
CA ASP A 3 2.20 5.88 19.50
C ASP A 3 2.41 6.11 18.00
N LEU A 4 3.55 5.70 17.47
CA LEU A 4 3.85 5.81 16.04
C LEU A 4 2.80 5.12 15.17
N VAL A 5 2.47 3.87 15.51
CA VAL A 5 1.49 3.07 14.75
C VAL A 5 0.09 3.67 14.87
N ALA A 6 -0.29 4.11 16.08
CA ALA A 6 -1.61 4.73 16.31
C ALA A 6 -1.77 6.03 15.50
N ARG A 7 -0.73 6.85 15.45
CA ARG A 7 -0.73 8.09 14.66
C ARG A 7 -0.81 7.80 13.15
N ALA A 8 -0.06 6.80 12.69
CA ALA A 8 -0.08 6.38 11.27
C ALA A 8 -1.47 5.87 10.87
N GLU A 9 -2.11 5.06 11.71
CA GLU A 9 -3.47 4.57 11.50
C GLU A 9 -4.46 5.73 11.41
N GLN A 10 -4.42 6.67 12.36
CA GLN A 10 -5.31 7.82 12.37
C GLN A 10 -5.13 8.68 11.11
N TYR A 11 -3.90 8.92 10.71
CA TYR A 11 -3.55 9.67 9.50
C TYR A 11 -4.09 9.01 8.24
N ALA A 12 -3.88 7.70 8.11
CA ALA A 12 -4.39 6.94 6.98
C ALA A 12 -5.92 6.97 6.91
N ARG A 13 -6.59 6.77 8.04
CA ARG A 13 -8.07 6.81 8.10
C ARG A 13 -8.62 8.18 7.71
N GLN A 14 -7.96 9.25 8.14
CA GLN A 14 -8.37 10.61 7.80
C GLN A 14 -8.24 10.88 6.30
N HIS A 15 -7.10 10.53 5.69
CA HIS A 15 -6.81 10.86 4.30
C HIS A 15 -7.48 9.95 3.28
N HIS A 16 -7.76 8.69 3.63
CA HIS A 16 -8.51 7.76 2.78
C HIS A 16 -10.03 7.85 2.95
N LYS A 17 -10.51 8.74 3.81
CA LYS A 17 -11.96 8.88 4.06
C LYS A 17 -12.70 9.15 2.76
N GLY A 18 -13.76 8.36 2.52
CA GLY A 18 -14.60 8.48 1.32
C GLY A 18 -14.08 7.74 0.10
N GLN A 19 -12.87 7.22 0.11
CA GLN A 19 -12.36 6.38 -0.98
C GLN A 19 -12.90 4.96 -0.86
N THR A 20 -13.19 4.34 -2.01
CA THR A 20 -13.67 2.95 -2.08
C THR A 20 -12.78 2.09 -2.95
N ARG A 21 -12.78 0.78 -2.69
CA ARG A 21 -12.13 -0.21 -3.55
C ARG A 21 -12.91 -0.39 -4.85
N LYS A 22 -12.25 -0.92 -5.88
CA LYS A 22 -12.82 -1.14 -7.22
C LYS A 22 -13.70 -2.38 -7.33
N GLY A 23 -13.83 -3.19 -6.27
CA GLY A 23 -14.67 -4.39 -6.27
C GLY A 23 -16.16 -4.06 -6.29
N GLU A 24 -17.01 -5.04 -6.61
CA GLU A 24 -18.48 -4.89 -6.68
C GLU A 24 -19.06 -4.41 -5.35
N ALA A 25 -18.51 -4.83 -4.23
CA ALA A 25 -18.97 -4.42 -2.90
C ALA A 25 -18.64 -2.95 -2.58
N ALA A 26 -17.78 -2.29 -3.37
CA ALA A 26 -17.33 -0.91 -3.16
C ALA A 26 -16.92 -0.64 -1.70
N GLU A 27 -16.17 -1.56 -1.11
CA GLU A 27 -15.72 -1.46 0.27
C GLU A 27 -14.89 -0.19 0.49
N PRO A 28 -14.94 0.43 1.70
CA PRO A 28 -14.07 1.55 2.01
C PRO A 28 -12.60 1.19 1.78
N TYR A 29 -11.85 2.08 1.13
CA TYR A 29 -10.45 1.81 0.79
C TYR A 29 -9.58 1.52 2.02
N ILE A 30 -9.92 2.11 3.15
CA ILE A 30 -9.21 1.87 4.42
C ILE A 30 -9.23 0.38 4.83
N THR A 31 -10.18 -0.40 4.36
CA THR A 31 -10.23 -1.85 4.60
C THR A 31 -8.98 -2.54 4.03
N HIS A 32 -8.57 -2.14 2.82
CA HIS A 32 -7.33 -2.63 2.21
C HIS A 32 -6.09 -2.20 3.01
N VAL A 33 -6.03 -0.92 3.36
CA VAL A 33 -4.90 -0.36 4.13
C VAL A 33 -4.76 -1.05 5.49
N HIS A 34 -5.87 -1.25 6.19
CA HIS A 34 -5.92 -2.01 7.44
C HIS A 34 -5.42 -3.45 7.25
N ASP A 35 -5.86 -4.11 6.19
CA ASP A 35 -5.47 -5.50 5.89
C ASP A 35 -3.94 -5.60 5.67
N VAL A 36 -3.37 -4.67 4.92
CA VAL A 36 -1.93 -4.60 4.70
C VAL A 36 -1.17 -4.41 6.02
N ALA A 37 -1.60 -3.46 6.85
CA ALA A 37 -0.98 -3.21 8.16
C ALA A 37 -1.10 -4.44 9.09
N PHE A 38 -2.26 -5.09 9.10
CA PHE A 38 -2.49 -6.32 9.87
C PHE A 38 -1.56 -7.45 9.42
N LEU A 39 -1.41 -7.67 8.13
CA LEU A 39 -0.51 -8.69 7.58
C LEU A 39 0.94 -8.41 7.95
N VAL A 40 1.40 -7.17 7.77
CA VAL A 40 2.76 -6.77 8.14
C VAL A 40 3.02 -7.03 9.62
N SER A 41 2.11 -6.64 10.50
CA SER A 41 2.23 -6.88 11.94
C SER A 41 2.24 -8.38 12.27
N SER A 42 1.36 -9.15 11.65
CA SER A 42 1.22 -10.60 11.88
C SER A 42 2.47 -11.39 11.47
N PHE A 43 3.19 -10.90 10.46
CA PHE A 43 4.42 -11.54 9.97
C PHE A 43 5.70 -10.91 10.53
N GLY A 44 5.59 -10.25 11.66
CA GLY A 44 6.75 -9.80 12.44
C GLY A 44 7.33 -8.45 12.03
N GLY A 45 6.60 -7.63 11.28
CA GLY A 45 7.02 -6.27 10.99
C GLY A 45 7.14 -5.44 12.27
N ASP A 46 8.20 -4.65 12.35
CA ASP A 46 8.39 -3.71 13.47
C ASP A 46 7.46 -2.49 13.33
N ASP A 47 7.50 -1.59 14.32
CA ASP A 47 6.61 -0.43 14.35
C ASP A 47 6.77 0.48 13.13
N VAL A 48 7.99 0.62 12.62
CA VAL A 48 8.26 1.40 11.39
C VAL A 48 7.62 0.73 10.19
N ALA A 49 7.74 -0.60 10.06
CA ALA A 49 7.11 -1.34 8.98
C ALA A 49 5.58 -1.27 9.05
N VAL A 50 4.98 -1.39 10.23
CA VAL A 50 3.52 -1.29 10.40
C VAL A 50 3.03 0.13 10.11
N ALA A 51 3.74 1.16 10.59
CA ALA A 51 3.42 2.55 10.25
C ALA A 51 3.53 2.79 8.73
N GLY A 52 4.58 2.29 8.10
CA GLY A 52 4.75 2.35 6.64
C GLY A 52 3.62 1.65 5.88
N ALA A 53 3.12 0.55 6.41
CA ALA A 53 1.98 -0.17 5.85
C ALA A 53 0.70 0.68 5.89
N TRP A 54 0.40 1.34 7.01
CA TRP A 54 -0.71 2.27 7.11
C TRP A 54 -0.60 3.42 6.11
N LEU A 55 0.62 3.88 5.83
CA LEU A 55 0.88 5.06 5.00
C LEU A 55 1.22 4.75 3.55
N HIS A 56 1.28 3.47 3.16
CA HIS A 56 1.85 3.07 1.87
C HIS A 56 1.15 3.67 0.64
N ASP A 57 -0.14 3.98 0.74
CA ASP A 57 -0.91 4.59 -0.37
C ASP A 57 -1.26 6.06 -0.14
N VAL A 58 -0.87 6.65 0.99
CA VAL A 58 -1.25 8.03 1.31
C VAL A 58 -0.63 9.04 0.34
N VAL A 59 0.65 8.92 0.06
CA VAL A 59 1.35 9.85 -0.85
C VAL A 59 0.90 9.62 -2.31
N GLU A 60 0.66 8.38 -2.68
CA GLU A 60 0.25 8.03 -4.05
C GLU A 60 -1.20 8.45 -4.36
N ASP A 61 -2.12 8.22 -3.43
CA ASP A 61 -3.56 8.29 -3.69
C ASP A 61 -4.29 9.42 -2.95
N CYS A 62 -3.61 10.16 -2.08
CA CYS A 62 -4.19 11.23 -1.28
C CYS A 62 -3.42 12.55 -1.47
N ALA A 63 -3.90 13.61 -0.79
CA ALA A 63 -3.29 14.93 -0.88
C ALA A 63 -1.89 15.07 -0.26
N PRO A 64 -1.56 14.42 0.89
CA PRO A 64 -0.24 14.58 1.49
C PRO A 64 0.91 14.23 0.56
N THR A 65 1.98 15.03 0.66
CA THR A 65 3.24 14.80 -0.03
C THR A 65 4.20 14.00 0.85
N LEU A 66 5.32 13.55 0.26
CA LEU A 66 6.38 12.91 1.03
C LEU A 66 6.96 13.85 2.11
N ASP A 67 7.06 15.15 1.82
CA ASP A 67 7.51 16.14 2.80
C ASP A 67 6.56 16.21 4.01
N ASP A 68 5.26 16.11 3.79
CA ASP A 68 4.28 16.05 4.88
C ASP A 68 4.50 14.81 5.74
N VAL A 69 4.83 13.67 5.15
CA VAL A 69 5.13 12.44 5.87
C VAL A 69 6.43 12.59 6.68
N ILE A 70 7.46 13.23 6.12
CA ILE A 70 8.70 13.53 6.84
C ILE A 70 8.42 14.35 8.09
N GLN A 71 7.65 15.42 7.96
CA GLN A 71 7.32 16.31 9.07
C GLN A 71 6.52 15.61 10.17
N GLU A 72 5.57 14.78 9.79
CA GLU A 72 4.66 14.11 10.73
C GLU A 72 5.28 12.86 11.37
N PHE A 73 6.04 12.08 10.62
CA PHE A 73 6.50 10.74 11.03
C PHE A 73 8.02 10.56 11.05
N GLY A 74 8.78 11.51 10.52
CA GLY A 74 10.24 11.46 10.48
C GLY A 74 10.79 10.77 9.23
N ASP A 75 12.12 10.86 9.09
CA ASP A 75 12.83 10.43 7.88
C ASP A 75 12.76 8.92 7.64
N GLU A 76 12.82 8.12 8.69
CA GLU A 76 12.85 6.66 8.57
C GLU A 76 11.54 6.10 7.98
N VAL A 77 10.41 6.57 8.51
CA VAL A 77 9.09 6.18 7.98
C VAL A 77 8.90 6.72 6.57
N ALA A 78 9.28 7.97 6.33
CA ALA A 78 9.15 8.61 5.01
C ALA A 78 9.99 7.91 3.94
N ALA A 79 11.21 7.50 4.27
CA ALA A 79 12.07 6.73 3.35
C ALA A 79 11.42 5.40 2.97
N LEU A 80 10.80 4.72 3.93
CA LEU A 80 10.09 3.47 3.68
C LEU A 80 8.86 3.71 2.78
N VAL A 81 8.07 4.74 3.06
CA VAL A 81 6.92 5.10 2.22
C VAL A 81 7.36 5.43 0.79
N ALA A 82 8.47 6.14 0.63
CA ALA A 82 9.03 6.44 -0.70
C ALA A 82 9.39 5.17 -1.47
N GLU A 83 9.98 4.16 -0.81
CA GLU A 83 10.30 2.88 -1.46
C GLU A 83 9.09 2.15 -2.03
N VAL A 84 7.91 2.33 -1.43
CA VAL A 84 6.69 1.62 -1.82
C VAL A 84 5.71 2.49 -2.61
N THR A 85 6.06 3.73 -2.89
CA THR A 85 5.25 4.68 -3.67
C THR A 85 5.70 4.69 -5.12
N ASP A 86 4.76 4.47 -6.04
CA ASP A 86 5.04 4.54 -7.48
C ASP A 86 5.10 6.00 -7.96
N ASP A 87 5.90 6.24 -9.00
CA ASP A 87 5.92 7.53 -9.70
C ASP A 87 4.74 7.61 -10.66
N LYS A 88 3.70 8.35 -10.30
CA LYS A 88 2.50 8.53 -11.12
C LYS A 88 2.71 9.32 -12.41
N ALA A 89 3.84 10.01 -12.56
CA ALA A 89 4.20 10.65 -13.82
C ALA A 89 4.53 9.66 -14.92
N LEU A 90 4.84 8.40 -14.55
CA LEU A 90 5.13 7.33 -15.50
C LEU A 90 3.85 6.68 -16.02
N GLU A 91 3.90 6.20 -17.25
CA GLU A 91 2.86 5.36 -17.83
C GLU A 91 2.63 4.10 -16.98
N LYS A 92 1.39 3.60 -16.95
CA LYS A 92 1.01 2.44 -16.13
C LYS A 92 1.90 1.22 -16.40
N ALA A 93 2.17 0.92 -17.68
CA ALA A 93 3.01 -0.22 -18.05
C ALA A 93 4.46 -0.04 -17.53
N GLU A 94 5.00 1.17 -17.61
CA GLU A 94 6.33 1.49 -17.10
C GLU A 94 6.40 1.39 -15.58
N ARG A 95 5.38 1.87 -14.86
CA ARG A 95 5.30 1.73 -13.40
C ARG A 95 5.31 0.26 -12.99
N LYS A 96 4.54 -0.58 -13.67
CA LYS A 96 4.48 -2.03 -13.40
C LYS A 96 5.82 -2.71 -13.68
N ALA A 97 6.48 -2.36 -14.78
CA ALA A 97 7.79 -2.89 -15.12
C ALA A 97 8.85 -2.50 -14.07
N ARG A 98 8.82 -1.26 -13.59
CA ARG A 98 9.71 -0.80 -12.52
C ARG A 98 9.51 -1.53 -11.21
N GLN A 99 8.28 -1.84 -10.84
CA GLN A 99 8.02 -2.62 -9.61
C GLN A 99 8.70 -3.99 -9.68
N VAL A 100 8.63 -4.67 -10.80
CA VAL A 100 9.32 -5.96 -11.00
C VAL A 100 10.85 -5.77 -10.95
N GLU A 101 11.35 -4.78 -11.66
CA GLU A 101 12.79 -4.49 -11.77
C GLU A 101 13.42 -4.14 -10.41
N THR A 102 12.71 -3.35 -9.59
CA THR A 102 13.23 -2.86 -8.31
C THR A 102 12.90 -3.78 -7.13
N ALA A 103 12.06 -4.80 -7.31
CA ALA A 103 11.61 -5.67 -6.22
C ALA A 103 12.77 -6.29 -5.44
N ALA A 104 13.80 -6.78 -6.11
CA ALA A 104 14.96 -7.40 -5.47
C ALA A 104 15.86 -6.40 -4.70
N LYS A 105 15.71 -5.11 -4.94
CA LYS A 105 16.52 -4.05 -4.33
C LYS A 105 15.84 -3.38 -3.13
N LYS A 106 14.59 -3.73 -2.84
CA LYS A 106 13.85 -3.13 -1.73
C LYS A 106 14.39 -3.59 -0.38
N SER A 107 14.28 -2.73 0.62
CA SER A 107 14.56 -3.10 2.01
C SER A 107 13.63 -4.23 2.47
N ASN A 108 13.98 -4.94 3.53
CA ASN A 108 13.15 -6.00 4.09
C ASN A 108 11.76 -5.48 4.51
N ARG A 109 11.68 -4.29 5.08
CA ARG A 109 10.42 -3.64 5.45
C ARG A 109 9.56 -3.36 4.22
N ALA A 110 10.16 -2.83 3.16
CA ALA A 110 9.46 -2.53 1.91
C ALA A 110 8.98 -3.82 1.22
N CYS A 111 9.78 -4.88 1.22
CA CYS A 111 9.39 -6.18 0.70
C CYS A 111 8.17 -6.74 1.45
N LEU A 112 8.16 -6.64 2.77
CA LEU A 112 7.05 -7.11 3.60
C LEU A 112 5.76 -6.35 3.29
N ILE A 113 5.84 -5.02 3.14
CA ILE A 113 4.68 -4.19 2.78
C ILE A 113 4.17 -4.57 1.38
N LYS A 114 5.05 -4.70 0.39
CA LYS A 114 4.66 -5.08 -0.97
C LYS A 114 4.04 -6.46 -1.03
N TRP A 115 4.60 -7.42 -0.31
CA TRP A 115 4.01 -8.75 -0.19
C TRP A 115 2.59 -8.68 0.41
N ALA A 116 2.40 -7.92 1.48
CA ALA A 116 1.09 -7.74 2.13
C ALA A 116 0.10 -7.04 1.20
N ASP A 117 0.54 -6.00 0.49
CA ASP A 117 -0.26 -5.28 -0.49
C ASP A 117 -0.76 -6.21 -1.61
N LYS A 118 0.15 -6.99 -2.21
CA LYS A 118 -0.22 -7.96 -3.24
C LYS A 118 -1.16 -9.04 -2.72
N THR A 119 -0.92 -9.54 -1.51
CA THR A 119 -1.77 -10.54 -0.87
C THR A 119 -3.20 -10.00 -0.69
N SER A 120 -3.34 -8.79 -0.16
CA SER A 120 -4.64 -8.15 0.01
C SER A 120 -5.36 -7.94 -1.34
N ASN A 121 -4.63 -7.49 -2.36
CA ASN A 121 -5.19 -7.28 -3.70
C ASN A 121 -5.63 -8.60 -4.36
N LEU A 122 -4.85 -9.65 -4.24
CA LEU A 122 -5.21 -10.98 -4.79
C LEU A 122 -6.42 -11.58 -4.09
N ARG A 123 -6.52 -11.42 -2.76
CA ARG A 123 -7.72 -11.82 -2.01
C ARG A 123 -8.95 -11.06 -2.48
N ALA A 124 -8.83 -9.76 -2.74
CA ALA A 124 -9.93 -8.95 -3.22
C ALA A 124 -10.41 -9.39 -4.62
N ILE A 125 -9.50 -9.75 -5.52
CA ILE A 125 -9.86 -10.30 -6.83
C ILE A 125 -10.67 -11.59 -6.69
N ALA A 126 -10.33 -12.42 -5.72
CA ALA A 126 -11.02 -13.69 -5.47
C ALA A 126 -12.39 -13.51 -4.78
N LEU A 127 -12.49 -12.61 -3.80
CA LEU A 127 -13.64 -12.49 -2.90
C LEU A 127 -14.58 -11.34 -3.24
N SER A 128 -14.08 -10.26 -3.83
CA SER A 128 -14.85 -9.09 -4.26
C SER A 128 -14.24 -8.56 -5.56
N PRO A 129 -14.42 -9.32 -6.68
CA PRO A 129 -13.71 -9.02 -7.92
C PRO A 129 -14.06 -7.65 -8.47
N PRO A 130 -13.06 -6.90 -8.98
CA PRO A 130 -13.32 -5.68 -9.73
C PRO A 130 -14.01 -5.99 -11.07
N PRO A 131 -14.71 -5.03 -11.70
CA PRO A 131 -15.37 -5.25 -12.97
C PRO A 131 -14.39 -5.27 -14.15
N TRP A 132 -13.36 -6.08 -14.06
CA TRP A 132 -12.35 -6.25 -15.08
C TRP A 132 -12.65 -7.50 -15.94
N PRO A 133 -12.26 -7.48 -17.23
CA PRO A 133 -12.27 -8.71 -18.04
C PRO A 133 -11.39 -9.80 -17.43
N GLU A 134 -11.73 -11.06 -17.65
CA GLU A 134 -10.95 -12.22 -17.15
C GLU A 134 -9.47 -12.13 -17.55
N ALA A 135 -9.17 -11.71 -18.77
CA ALA A 135 -7.80 -11.56 -19.24
C ALA A 135 -7.00 -10.58 -18.34
N ARG A 136 -7.59 -9.45 -17.96
CA ARG A 136 -6.94 -8.47 -17.09
C ARG A 136 -6.70 -9.01 -15.69
N LYS A 137 -7.65 -9.77 -15.13
CA LYS A 137 -7.49 -10.42 -13.83
C LYS A 137 -6.33 -11.39 -13.84
N ARG A 138 -6.22 -12.21 -14.88
CA ARG A 138 -5.12 -13.17 -15.06
C ARG A 138 -3.77 -12.46 -15.22
N GLU A 139 -3.72 -11.40 -15.98
CA GLU A 139 -2.51 -10.59 -16.15
C GLU A 139 -2.04 -9.99 -14.82
N TYR A 140 -2.98 -9.47 -14.03
CA TYR A 140 -2.67 -8.92 -12.71
C TYR A 140 -2.10 -10.00 -11.79
N ILE A 141 -2.73 -11.18 -11.73
CA ILE A 141 -2.29 -12.30 -10.89
C ILE A 141 -0.87 -12.74 -11.29
N ALA A 142 -0.59 -12.84 -12.58
CA ALA A 142 0.73 -13.23 -13.09
C ALA A 142 1.81 -12.18 -12.76
N TRP A 143 1.46 -10.89 -12.82
CA TRP A 143 2.39 -9.81 -12.50
C TRP A 143 2.65 -9.69 -11.00
N ALA A 144 1.64 -9.84 -10.16
CA ALA A 144 1.75 -9.71 -8.71
C ALA A 144 2.63 -10.80 -8.09
#